data_51f2f631f711acba96c6bc1f6f4cf8be
#
_entry.id   51f2f631f711acba96c6bc1f6f4cf8be
#
_cell.length_a   1.000
_cell.length_b   1.000
_cell.length_c   1.000
_cell.angle_alpha   90.00
_cell.angle_beta   90.00
_cell.angle_gamma   90.00
#
_symmetry.space_group_name_H-M   'P 1'
#
loop_
_entity.id
_entity.type
_entity.pdbx_description
1 polymer ?
#
loop_
_entity_poly.entity_id
_entity_poly.type
_entity_poly.pdbx_seq_one_letter_code
_entity_poly.pdbx_strand_id
1 'polypeptide(L)'
;LNLPVTGEIGTGEAKSSDVAAKIKRGEVGGLFNLKGVEKIKEVQRIAVEQSRLHIPLLFGMDVIHGYETVFPIPFALSCSWDMAAIQRSAEIAAQEASADGLNWTFSPMLDVCVDPRWGRMAEGNGEDPYLGSEIARAMVKGYQGDDLSKPNTVMACVKHFALYGGAEAGRDYNTVDMSRWRMFTRYMPPYKAAVEAGAQSVMTSFNVVEGVPATGNRWLLTDVLRNMWGFKGMVVTDFTAISEMTAHGM
;
A
#
# COMPACT_ATOMS: atom_id res chain seq x y z
N LEU A 1 -3.89 13.07 3.61
CA LEU A 1 -3.52 13.77 4.84
C LEU A 1 -3.48 12.80 6.01
N ASN A 2 -2.37 12.77 6.72
CA ASN A 2 -2.24 12.00 7.94
C ASN A 2 -2.83 12.83 9.10
N LEU A 3 -3.82 12.28 9.81
CA LEU A 3 -4.31 12.89 11.03
C LEU A 3 -3.58 12.27 12.23
N PRO A 4 -2.94 13.06 13.09
CA PRO A 4 -2.36 12.51 14.30
C PRO A 4 -3.50 11.96 15.18
N VAL A 5 -3.36 10.72 15.59
CA VAL A 5 -4.13 10.16 16.70
C VAL A 5 -3.72 10.95 17.93
N THR A 6 -4.69 11.44 18.70
CA THR A 6 -4.45 12.26 19.88
C THR A 6 -3.45 11.57 20.82
N GLY A 7 -2.25 12.13 20.96
CA GLY A 7 -1.24 11.72 21.92
C GLY A 7 0.04 11.10 21.35
N GLU A 8 0.12 10.85 20.05
CA GLU A 8 1.35 10.32 19.43
C GLU A 8 1.98 11.33 18.46
N ILE A 9 3.31 11.27 18.36
CA ILE A 9 4.12 12.10 17.47
C ILE A 9 3.80 11.70 16.04
N GLY A 10 2.98 12.50 15.36
CA GLY A 10 2.75 12.35 13.92
C GLY A 10 4.02 12.68 13.15
N THR A 11 4.61 11.70 12.51
CA THR A 11 5.66 11.95 11.52
C THR A 11 4.97 12.45 10.24
N GLY A 12 5.08 13.74 9.95
CA GLY A 12 4.56 14.35 8.72
C GLY A 12 3.97 15.74 8.91
N GLU A 13 4.19 16.64 7.96
CA GLU A 13 3.91 18.07 8.04
C GLU A 13 2.43 18.52 7.99
N ALA A 14 1.46 17.63 8.13
CA ALA A 14 0.06 18.03 8.14
C ALA A 14 -0.38 18.50 9.53
N LYS A 15 -0.29 19.80 9.78
CA LYS A 15 -0.94 20.42 10.96
C LYS A 15 -2.46 20.19 10.87
N SER A 16 -3.03 19.54 11.88
CA SER A 16 -4.44 19.12 11.95
C SER A 16 -5.46 20.24 11.96
N SER A 17 -5.06 21.48 12.16
CA SER A 17 -5.97 22.61 12.38
C SER A 17 -6.79 23.07 11.17
N ASP A 18 -6.51 22.57 9.97
CA ASP A 18 -7.17 23.02 8.73
C ASP A 18 -7.76 21.90 7.85
N VAL A 19 -7.80 20.67 8.36
CA VAL A 19 -8.24 19.50 7.58
C VAL A 19 -9.68 19.64 7.13
N ALA A 20 -10.59 20.03 8.02
CA ALA A 20 -12.00 20.19 7.69
C ALA A 20 -12.22 21.27 6.61
N ALA A 21 -11.48 22.39 6.68
CA ALA A 21 -11.55 23.43 5.67
C ALA A 21 -11.02 22.95 4.32
N LYS A 22 -9.91 22.20 4.29
CA LYS A 22 -9.39 21.58 3.05
C LYS A 22 -10.36 20.58 2.44
N ILE A 23 -11.02 19.75 3.25
CA ILE A 23 -12.06 18.84 2.79
C ILE A 23 -13.22 19.63 2.15
N LYS A 24 -13.70 20.67 2.79
CA LYS A 24 -14.79 21.53 2.26
C LYS A 24 -14.41 22.16 0.91
N ARG A 25 -13.16 22.55 0.72
CA ARG A 25 -12.67 23.07 -0.57
C ARG A 25 -12.46 21.99 -1.63
N GLY A 26 -12.55 20.70 -1.27
CA GLY A 26 -12.33 19.58 -2.18
C GLY A 26 -10.84 19.32 -2.51
N GLU A 27 -9.95 19.67 -1.58
CA GLU A 27 -8.49 19.53 -1.73
C GLU A 27 -7.94 18.22 -1.15
N VAL A 28 -8.81 17.35 -0.61
CA VAL A 28 -8.47 16.11 0.07
C VAL A 28 -9.22 14.95 -0.56
N GLY A 29 -8.49 13.93 -1.01
CA GLY A 29 -9.07 12.70 -1.55
C GLY A 29 -9.11 11.55 -0.55
N GLY A 30 -8.26 11.58 0.47
CA GLY A 30 -8.21 10.54 1.49
C GLY A 30 -7.51 10.99 2.77
N LEU A 31 -7.78 10.27 3.84
CA LEU A 31 -7.16 10.46 5.16
C LEU A 31 -6.57 9.12 5.64
N PHE A 32 -5.45 9.20 6.37
CA PHE A 32 -4.73 8.04 6.86
C PHE A 32 -4.71 8.02 8.39
N ASN A 33 -4.71 6.81 8.96
CA ASN A 33 -4.58 6.57 10.40
C ASN A 33 -5.69 7.21 11.25
N LEU A 34 -6.88 7.40 10.69
CA LEU A 34 -8.07 7.79 11.44
C LEU A 34 -8.81 6.53 11.88
N LYS A 35 -8.96 6.32 13.19
CA LYS A 35 -9.72 5.23 13.81
C LYS A 35 -11.01 5.73 14.43
N GLY A 36 -12.00 4.85 14.44
CA GLY A 36 -13.27 5.07 15.10
C GLY A 36 -14.37 5.45 14.12
N VAL A 37 -15.35 4.58 14.01
CA VAL A 37 -16.46 4.69 13.04
C VAL A 37 -17.21 6.03 13.13
N GLU A 38 -17.40 6.58 14.33
CA GLU A 38 -18.13 7.85 14.50
C GLU A 38 -17.32 9.04 13.95
N LYS A 39 -16.00 9.05 14.19
CA LYS A 39 -15.10 10.08 13.64
C LYS A 39 -15.04 10.00 12.12
N ILE A 40 -14.92 8.78 11.57
CA ILE A 40 -14.90 8.56 10.14
C ILE A 40 -16.20 9.01 9.49
N LYS A 41 -17.36 8.68 10.08
CA LYS A 41 -18.67 9.15 9.61
C LYS A 41 -18.79 10.67 9.63
N GLU A 42 -18.31 11.31 10.69
CA GLU A 42 -18.34 12.80 10.80
C GLU A 42 -17.52 13.44 9.67
N VAL A 43 -16.29 12.96 9.47
CA VAL A 43 -15.41 13.47 8.41
C VAL A 43 -15.97 13.17 7.02
N GLN A 44 -16.51 11.98 6.81
CA GLN A 44 -17.13 11.61 5.54
C GLN A 44 -18.36 12.51 5.25
N ARG A 45 -19.16 12.82 6.26
CA ARG A 45 -20.30 13.72 6.10
C ARG A 45 -19.85 15.12 5.64
N ILE A 46 -18.74 15.64 6.16
CA ILE A 46 -18.19 16.91 5.69
C ILE A 46 -17.83 16.82 4.19
N ALA A 47 -17.22 15.73 3.78
CA ALA A 47 -16.83 15.53 2.37
C ALA A 47 -18.06 15.43 1.45
N VAL A 48 -19.07 14.67 1.83
CA VAL A 48 -20.23 14.40 0.98
C VAL A 48 -21.24 15.54 0.99
N GLU A 49 -21.50 16.16 2.16
CA GLU A 49 -22.56 17.17 2.31
C GLU A 49 -22.06 18.61 2.18
N GLN A 50 -20.81 18.88 2.61
CA GLN A 50 -20.32 20.25 2.78
C GLN A 50 -19.14 20.60 1.86
N SER A 51 -18.60 19.64 1.10
CA SER A 51 -17.51 19.93 0.18
C SER A 51 -18.05 20.40 -1.18
N ARG A 52 -17.21 21.13 -1.89
CA ARG A 52 -17.49 21.58 -3.26
C ARG A 52 -17.74 20.42 -4.25
N LEU A 53 -17.10 19.28 -4.00
CA LEU A 53 -17.08 18.15 -4.94
C LEU A 53 -18.12 17.08 -4.61
N HIS A 54 -18.58 16.99 -3.37
CA HIS A 54 -19.48 15.94 -2.87
C HIS A 54 -18.96 14.49 -3.10
N ILE A 55 -17.63 14.34 -3.17
CA ILE A 55 -16.97 13.05 -3.40
C ILE A 55 -16.57 12.44 -2.04
N PRO A 56 -16.94 11.19 -1.75
CA PRO A 56 -16.49 10.49 -0.55
C PRO A 56 -14.96 10.38 -0.47
N LEU A 57 -14.43 10.44 0.75
CA LEU A 57 -13.01 10.25 1.01
C LEU A 57 -12.64 8.77 1.14
N LEU A 58 -11.40 8.47 0.83
CA LEU A 58 -10.77 7.20 1.20
C LEU A 58 -10.19 7.30 2.62
N PHE A 59 -10.39 6.25 3.41
CA PHE A 59 -9.80 6.13 4.76
C PHE A 59 -8.85 4.94 4.76
N GLY A 60 -7.56 5.24 4.83
CA GLY A 60 -6.48 4.25 4.72
C GLY A 60 -5.72 4.04 6.02
N MET A 61 -5.25 2.81 6.22
CA MET A 61 -4.35 2.44 7.31
C MET A 61 -3.48 1.25 6.92
N ASP A 62 -2.30 1.14 7.54
CA ASP A 62 -1.53 -0.09 7.48
C ASP A 62 -2.24 -1.20 8.27
N VAL A 63 -2.65 -2.25 7.57
CA VAL A 63 -3.30 -3.44 8.12
C VAL A 63 -2.49 -4.65 7.62
N ILE A 64 -1.19 -4.67 7.94
CA ILE A 64 -0.22 -5.59 7.31
C ILE A 64 -0.38 -7.02 7.82
N HIS A 65 -0.66 -7.19 9.11
CA HIS A 65 -0.85 -8.51 9.73
C HIS A 65 -2.00 -8.53 10.74
N GLY A 66 -3.12 -7.95 10.37
CA GLY A 66 -4.34 -7.84 11.16
C GLY A 66 -4.68 -6.41 11.53
N TYR A 67 -5.87 -6.22 12.07
CA TYR A 67 -6.38 -4.92 12.53
C TYR A 67 -6.57 -4.92 14.05
N GLU A 68 -7.65 -5.48 14.57
CA GLU A 68 -7.82 -5.75 16.02
C GLU A 68 -7.25 -7.12 16.39
N THR A 69 -7.49 -8.14 15.57
CA THR A 69 -6.84 -9.44 15.68
C THR A 69 -5.44 -9.37 15.11
N VAL A 70 -4.42 -9.58 15.93
CA VAL A 70 -3.02 -9.60 15.53
C VAL A 70 -2.65 -10.99 15.02
N PHE A 71 -2.32 -11.11 13.74
CA PHE A 71 -1.78 -12.32 13.13
C PHE A 71 -0.24 -12.31 13.19
N PRO A 72 0.42 -13.46 12.97
CA PRO A 72 1.87 -13.48 12.75
C PRO A 72 2.29 -12.49 11.65
N ILE A 73 3.49 -11.95 11.77
CA ILE A 73 4.03 -11.04 10.73
C ILE A 73 4.06 -11.73 9.36
N PRO A 74 3.98 -11.00 8.24
CA PRO A 74 3.89 -11.59 6.90
C PRO A 74 5.00 -12.60 6.61
N PHE A 75 6.24 -12.32 7.04
CA PHE A 75 7.33 -13.28 6.89
C PHE A 75 7.09 -14.60 7.61
N ALA A 76 6.52 -14.57 8.80
CA ALA A 76 6.16 -15.79 9.54
C ALA A 76 4.96 -16.50 8.90
N LEU A 77 3.95 -15.76 8.43
CA LEU A 77 2.83 -16.34 7.68
C LEU A 77 3.30 -17.04 6.41
N SER A 78 4.27 -16.46 5.69
CA SER A 78 4.81 -17.06 4.47
C SER A 78 5.46 -18.43 4.72
N CYS A 79 6.02 -18.65 5.91
CA CYS A 79 6.61 -19.93 6.30
C CYS A 79 5.58 -21.06 6.48
N SER A 80 4.30 -20.72 6.57
CA SER A 80 3.23 -21.74 6.69
C SER A 80 2.94 -22.45 5.37
N TRP A 81 3.17 -21.79 4.23
CA TRP A 81 2.79 -22.24 2.87
C TRP A 81 1.28 -22.52 2.73
N ASP A 82 0.48 -22.08 3.69
CA ASP A 82 -0.98 -22.28 3.72
C ASP A 82 -1.68 -21.05 3.14
N MET A 83 -1.93 -21.06 1.85
CA MET A 83 -2.59 -19.94 1.13
C MET A 83 -4.01 -19.72 1.63
N ALA A 84 -4.71 -20.76 2.07
CA ALA A 84 -6.07 -20.61 2.62
C ALA A 84 -6.06 -19.88 3.96
N ALA A 85 -5.12 -20.22 4.85
CA ALA A 85 -4.95 -19.51 6.11
C ALA A 85 -4.50 -18.05 5.91
N ILE A 86 -3.59 -17.80 4.96
CA ILE A 86 -3.12 -16.46 4.61
C ILE A 86 -4.28 -15.62 4.06
N GLN A 87 -5.08 -16.15 3.12
CA GLN A 87 -6.27 -15.48 2.62
C GLN A 87 -7.26 -15.18 3.75
N ARG A 88 -7.50 -16.16 4.63
CA ARG A 88 -8.41 -16.01 5.75
C ARG A 88 -7.98 -14.93 6.74
N SER A 89 -6.68 -14.80 7.00
CA SER A 89 -6.16 -13.71 7.84
C SER A 89 -6.46 -12.34 7.26
N ALA A 90 -6.30 -12.17 5.94
CA ALA A 90 -6.63 -10.93 5.24
C ALA A 90 -8.14 -10.64 5.23
N GLU A 91 -8.99 -11.67 5.08
CA GLU A 91 -10.45 -11.54 5.20
C GLU A 91 -10.89 -11.04 6.58
N ILE A 92 -10.32 -11.61 7.65
CA ILE A 92 -10.63 -11.18 9.02
C ILE A 92 -10.17 -9.74 9.24
N ALA A 93 -8.95 -9.41 8.81
CA ALA A 93 -8.44 -8.06 8.90
C ALA A 93 -9.31 -7.04 8.13
N ALA A 94 -9.80 -7.40 6.94
CA ALA A 94 -10.72 -6.58 6.17
C ALA A 94 -12.08 -6.40 6.88
N GLN A 95 -12.62 -7.46 7.46
CA GLN A 95 -13.87 -7.39 8.22
C GLN A 95 -13.77 -6.44 9.41
N GLU A 96 -12.69 -6.54 10.20
CA GLU A 96 -12.46 -5.68 11.35
C GLU A 96 -12.20 -4.22 10.93
N ALA A 97 -11.33 -3.99 9.96
CA ALA A 97 -11.01 -2.66 9.47
C ALA A 97 -12.22 -1.94 8.85
N SER A 98 -13.01 -2.65 8.04
CA SER A 98 -14.22 -2.09 7.44
C SER A 98 -15.31 -1.80 8.47
N ALA A 99 -15.43 -2.61 9.52
CA ALA A 99 -16.35 -2.35 10.64
C ALA A 99 -16.01 -1.05 11.39
N ASP A 100 -14.75 -0.67 11.44
CA ASP A 100 -14.28 0.61 12.00
C ASP A 100 -14.36 1.78 10.99
N GLY A 101 -14.80 1.52 9.75
CA GLY A 101 -15.03 2.52 8.71
C GLY A 101 -13.87 2.71 7.73
N LEU A 102 -12.82 1.93 7.84
CA LEU A 102 -11.73 1.94 6.85
C LEU A 102 -12.20 1.29 5.55
N ASN A 103 -11.71 1.81 4.42
CA ASN A 103 -12.01 1.28 3.09
C ASN A 103 -10.78 1.04 2.24
N TRP A 104 -9.58 1.26 2.81
CA TRP A 104 -8.31 1.11 2.13
C TRP A 104 -7.22 0.62 3.09
N THR A 105 -6.49 -0.43 2.71
CA THR A 105 -5.31 -0.90 3.45
C THR A 105 -4.05 -0.68 2.65
N PHE A 106 -2.91 -0.41 3.33
CA PHE A 106 -1.59 -0.34 2.71
C PHE A 106 -0.88 -1.71 2.78
N SER A 107 -1.56 -2.72 2.26
CA SER A 107 -1.15 -4.12 2.23
C SER A 107 -1.74 -4.80 0.97
N PRO A 108 -1.09 -5.84 0.43
CA PRO A 108 0.10 -6.53 0.87
C PRO A 108 1.42 -5.85 0.49
N MET A 109 2.46 -6.07 1.29
CA MET A 109 3.83 -5.74 0.95
C MET A 109 4.44 -6.91 0.19
N LEU A 110 4.85 -6.67 -1.06
CA LEU A 110 5.24 -7.71 -2.02
C LEU A 110 6.70 -7.61 -2.48
N ASP A 111 7.49 -6.81 -1.79
CA ASP A 111 8.91 -6.68 -2.09
C ASP A 111 9.64 -8.00 -1.86
N VAL A 112 10.21 -8.55 -2.92
CA VAL A 112 11.11 -9.69 -2.81
C VAL A 112 12.40 -9.21 -2.14
N CYS A 113 12.72 -9.77 -0.99
CA CYS A 113 13.90 -9.41 -0.22
C CYS A 113 14.90 -10.56 -0.18
N VAL A 114 16.12 -10.32 -0.67
CA VAL A 114 17.22 -11.30 -0.70
C VAL A 114 18.25 -10.99 0.38
N ASP A 115 18.39 -9.73 0.73
CA ASP A 115 19.35 -9.27 1.73
C ASP A 115 18.62 -8.87 3.01
N PRO A 116 18.75 -9.67 4.09
CA PRO A 116 18.04 -9.39 5.35
C PRO A 116 18.49 -8.11 6.06
N ARG A 117 19.61 -7.52 5.64
CA ARG A 117 20.06 -6.23 6.17
C ARG A 117 19.15 -5.07 5.80
N TRP A 118 18.31 -5.23 4.79
CA TRP A 118 17.31 -4.24 4.40
C TRP A 118 16.38 -3.82 5.55
N GLY A 119 16.12 -4.72 6.49
CA GLY A 119 15.36 -4.37 7.71
C GLY A 119 13.84 -4.49 7.59
N ARG A 120 13.27 -4.42 6.37
CA ARG A 120 11.82 -4.56 6.14
C ARG A 120 11.39 -5.97 5.69
N MET A 121 12.28 -6.95 5.77
CA MET A 121 11.96 -8.35 5.44
C MET A 121 10.76 -8.88 6.24
N ALA A 122 10.60 -8.43 7.48
CA ALA A 122 9.50 -8.84 8.35
C ALA A 122 8.10 -8.51 7.79
N GLU A 123 7.99 -7.45 6.98
CA GLU A 123 6.74 -7.02 6.35
C GLU A 123 6.39 -7.82 5.09
N GLY A 124 7.37 -8.51 4.49
CA GLY A 124 7.25 -9.21 3.22
C GLY A 124 7.19 -10.72 3.34
N ASN A 125 7.32 -11.38 2.18
CA ASN A 125 7.11 -12.81 2.03
C ASN A 125 8.42 -13.58 1.72
N GLY A 126 9.58 -12.95 1.95
CA GLY A 126 10.89 -13.55 1.73
C GLY A 126 11.43 -13.35 0.32
N GLU A 127 12.26 -14.29 -0.14
CA GLU A 127 13.06 -14.15 -1.35
C GLU A 127 12.51 -14.89 -2.58
N ASP A 128 11.52 -15.77 -2.40
CA ASP A 128 10.96 -16.58 -3.47
C ASP A 128 9.84 -15.85 -4.22
N PRO A 129 10.02 -15.55 -5.53
CA PRO A 129 9.02 -14.82 -6.29
C PRO A 129 7.76 -15.63 -6.58
N TYR A 130 7.83 -16.96 -6.62
CA TYR A 130 6.65 -17.80 -6.82
C TYR A 130 5.78 -17.81 -5.56
N LEU A 131 6.36 -18.11 -4.41
CA LEU A 131 5.65 -18.05 -3.13
C LEU A 131 5.05 -16.66 -2.89
N GLY A 132 5.84 -15.61 -3.11
CA GLY A 132 5.36 -14.23 -3.01
C GLY A 132 4.18 -13.92 -3.95
N SER A 133 4.16 -14.52 -5.15
CA SER A 133 3.05 -14.37 -6.11
C SER A 133 1.78 -15.07 -5.64
N GLU A 134 1.88 -16.28 -5.08
CA GLU A 134 0.72 -17.00 -4.56
C GLU A 134 0.14 -16.28 -3.32
N ILE A 135 1.00 -15.78 -2.44
CA ILE A 135 0.58 -14.97 -1.29
C ILE A 135 -0.08 -13.67 -1.75
N ALA A 136 0.46 -13.01 -2.76
CA ALA A 136 -0.13 -11.81 -3.33
C ALA A 136 -1.57 -12.03 -3.78
N ARG A 137 -1.84 -13.12 -4.50
CA ARG A 137 -3.20 -13.49 -4.93
C ARG A 137 -4.12 -13.74 -3.74
N ALA A 138 -3.65 -14.52 -2.75
CA ALA A 138 -4.42 -14.85 -1.56
C ALA A 138 -4.79 -13.60 -0.75
N MET A 139 -3.82 -12.70 -0.51
CA MET A 139 -4.06 -11.49 0.28
C MET A 139 -4.94 -10.47 -0.44
N VAL A 140 -4.73 -10.24 -1.74
CA VAL A 140 -5.61 -9.34 -2.52
C VAL A 140 -7.05 -9.85 -2.49
N LYS A 141 -7.24 -11.14 -2.71
CA LYS A 141 -8.57 -11.76 -2.64
C LYS A 141 -9.17 -11.68 -1.24
N GLY A 142 -8.37 -11.90 -0.20
CA GLY A 142 -8.81 -11.81 1.18
C GLY A 142 -9.28 -10.40 1.56
N TYR A 143 -8.52 -9.36 1.21
CA TYR A 143 -8.90 -7.98 1.50
C TYR A 143 -10.10 -7.49 0.67
N GLN A 144 -10.12 -7.78 -0.63
CA GLN A 144 -11.10 -7.20 -1.56
C GLN A 144 -12.33 -8.07 -1.77
N GLY A 145 -12.26 -9.37 -1.44
CA GLY A 145 -13.30 -10.31 -1.82
C GLY A 145 -13.52 -10.34 -3.33
N ASP A 146 -14.74 -10.61 -3.73
CA ASP A 146 -15.16 -10.62 -5.14
C ASP A 146 -15.75 -9.26 -5.59
N ASP A 147 -16.07 -8.36 -4.65
CA ASP A 147 -16.77 -7.11 -4.92
C ASP A 147 -16.52 -6.10 -3.79
N LEU A 148 -15.77 -5.04 -4.09
CA LEU A 148 -15.45 -3.96 -3.15
C LEU A 148 -16.65 -3.10 -2.72
N SER A 149 -17.81 -3.23 -3.36
CA SER A 149 -19.03 -2.56 -2.92
C SER A 149 -19.69 -3.25 -1.71
N LYS A 150 -19.25 -4.46 -1.40
CA LYS A 150 -19.80 -5.23 -0.27
C LYS A 150 -19.20 -4.75 1.06
N PRO A 151 -19.98 -4.81 2.16
CA PRO A 151 -19.40 -4.66 3.49
C PRO A 151 -18.35 -5.75 3.74
N ASN A 152 -17.48 -5.54 4.70
CA ASN A 152 -16.40 -6.46 5.08
C ASN A 152 -15.26 -6.59 4.05
N THR A 153 -15.14 -5.64 3.12
CA THR A 153 -14.03 -5.55 2.18
C THR A 153 -13.30 -4.23 2.33
N VAL A 154 -12.02 -4.23 2.00
CA VAL A 154 -11.17 -3.03 1.90
C VAL A 154 -10.33 -3.10 0.64
N MET A 155 -10.08 -1.96 0.02
CA MET A 155 -9.21 -1.88 -1.15
C MET A 155 -7.78 -2.22 -0.76
N ALA A 156 -7.18 -3.22 -1.40
CA ALA A 156 -5.78 -3.57 -1.25
C ALA A 156 -4.86 -2.54 -1.92
N CYS A 157 -3.72 -2.28 -1.31
CA CYS A 157 -2.66 -1.46 -1.88
C CYS A 157 -1.35 -2.23 -1.95
N VAL A 158 -0.99 -2.63 -3.14
CA VAL A 158 0.24 -3.38 -3.40
C VAL A 158 1.45 -2.48 -3.25
N LYS A 159 2.38 -2.86 -2.37
CA LYS A 159 3.56 -2.04 -2.07
C LYS A 159 4.83 -2.86 -1.98
N HIS A 160 5.98 -2.27 -2.22
CA HIS A 160 6.23 -0.90 -2.73
C HIS A 160 6.73 -1.01 -4.17
N PHE A 161 5.99 -0.47 -5.11
CA PHE A 161 6.26 -0.65 -6.53
C PHE A 161 7.32 0.36 -7.03
N ALA A 162 8.58 -0.07 -7.36
CA ALA A 162 8.95 -1.48 -7.37
C ALA A 162 10.42 -1.68 -6.97
N LEU A 163 10.77 -2.94 -6.75
CA LEU A 163 12.15 -3.41 -6.56
C LEU A 163 12.78 -3.01 -5.21
N TYR A 164 12.04 -2.53 -4.27
CA TYR A 164 12.55 -1.91 -3.04
C TYR A 164 13.37 -2.88 -2.18
N GLY A 165 13.01 -4.16 -2.14
CA GLY A 165 13.77 -5.21 -1.46
C GLY A 165 15.10 -5.59 -2.15
N GLY A 166 15.39 -5.03 -3.33
CA GLY A 166 16.63 -5.21 -4.08
C GLY A 166 17.65 -4.09 -3.90
N ALA A 167 17.45 -3.20 -2.90
CA ALA A 167 18.33 -2.07 -2.65
C ALA A 167 19.80 -2.50 -2.43
N GLU A 168 20.72 -1.73 -3.00
CA GLU A 168 22.15 -2.01 -2.92
C GLU A 168 22.66 -2.07 -1.50
N ALA A 169 23.49 -3.08 -1.23
CA ALA A 169 24.05 -3.38 0.08
C ALA A 169 23.03 -3.61 1.20
N GLY A 170 21.77 -3.92 0.85
CA GLY A 170 20.68 -4.07 1.81
C GLY A 170 20.37 -2.79 2.59
N ARG A 171 20.69 -1.64 2.06
CA ARG A 171 20.43 -0.35 2.73
C ARG A 171 19.07 0.17 2.31
N ASP A 172 18.23 0.45 3.29
CA ASP A 172 16.93 1.05 3.05
C ASP A 172 17.06 2.40 2.31
N TYR A 173 16.12 2.73 1.44
CA TYR A 173 16.13 3.88 0.54
C TYR A 173 17.20 3.91 -0.54
N ASN A 174 18.11 2.95 -0.58
CA ASN A 174 19.23 2.99 -1.52
C ASN A 174 18.80 2.65 -2.94
N THR A 175 19.66 2.97 -3.90
CA THR A 175 19.50 2.69 -5.31
C THR A 175 19.33 1.20 -5.59
N VAL A 176 18.54 0.89 -6.61
CA VAL A 176 18.44 -0.43 -7.21
C VAL A 176 19.01 -0.37 -8.62
N ASP A 177 20.07 -1.13 -8.85
CA ASP A 177 20.68 -1.31 -10.18
C ASP A 177 20.74 -2.79 -10.51
N MET A 178 19.99 -3.22 -11.51
CA MET A 178 19.97 -4.60 -11.98
C MET A 178 19.43 -4.69 -13.41
N SER A 179 19.77 -5.78 -14.10
CA SER A 179 19.24 -6.01 -15.44
C SER A 179 17.71 -6.16 -15.43
N ARG A 180 17.06 -5.74 -16.50
CA ARG A 180 15.60 -5.92 -16.68
C ARG A 180 15.17 -7.38 -16.61
N TRP A 181 16.03 -8.29 -17.09
CA TRP A 181 15.80 -9.73 -16.94
C TRP A 181 15.62 -10.10 -15.47
N ARG A 182 16.54 -9.66 -14.60
CA ARG A 182 16.46 -9.92 -13.15
C ARG A 182 15.22 -9.24 -12.51
N MET A 183 14.87 -8.04 -12.95
CA MET A 183 13.65 -7.37 -12.49
C MET A 183 12.41 -8.25 -12.76
N PHE A 184 12.20 -8.66 -14.01
CA PHE A 184 11.02 -9.40 -14.42
C PHE A 184 10.98 -10.86 -13.97
N THR A 185 12.12 -11.49 -13.73
CA THR A 185 12.17 -12.90 -13.30
C THR A 185 12.17 -13.07 -11.79
N ARG A 186 12.58 -12.06 -11.04
CA ARG A 186 12.72 -12.20 -9.58
C ARG A 186 11.91 -11.21 -8.77
N TYR A 187 11.99 -9.92 -9.07
CA TYR A 187 11.42 -8.89 -8.18
C TYR A 187 10.00 -8.47 -8.55
N MET A 188 9.64 -8.51 -9.81
CA MET A 188 8.34 -8.05 -10.29
C MET A 188 7.20 -9.07 -10.27
N PRO A 189 7.44 -10.41 -10.27
CA PRO A 189 6.34 -11.37 -10.35
C PRO A 189 5.26 -11.22 -9.28
N PRO A 190 5.56 -10.97 -7.98
CA PRO A 190 4.51 -10.79 -6.97
C PRO A 190 3.59 -9.58 -7.23
N TYR A 191 4.15 -8.46 -7.71
CA TYR A 191 3.34 -7.29 -8.07
C TYR A 191 2.42 -7.58 -9.26
N LYS A 192 2.95 -8.26 -10.28
CA LYS A 192 2.15 -8.67 -11.43
C LYS A 192 1.02 -9.60 -11.02
N ALA A 193 1.31 -10.57 -10.17
CA ALA A 193 0.31 -11.49 -9.63
C ALA A 193 -0.81 -10.77 -8.87
N ALA A 194 -0.48 -9.75 -8.08
CA ALA A 194 -1.46 -8.94 -7.39
C ALA A 194 -2.33 -8.11 -8.35
N VAL A 195 -1.75 -7.53 -9.40
CA VAL A 195 -2.49 -6.81 -10.45
C VAL A 195 -3.46 -7.77 -11.16
N GLU A 196 -2.99 -8.97 -11.54
CA GLU A 196 -3.82 -10.02 -12.15
C GLU A 196 -4.92 -10.53 -11.23
N ALA A 197 -4.68 -10.53 -9.91
CA ALA A 197 -5.69 -10.85 -8.90
C ALA A 197 -6.71 -9.72 -8.66
N GLY A 198 -6.57 -8.58 -9.34
CA GLY A 198 -7.51 -7.48 -9.30
C GLY A 198 -7.23 -6.40 -8.26
N ALA A 199 -6.01 -6.29 -7.75
CA ALA A 199 -5.64 -5.20 -6.84
C ALA A 199 -6.04 -3.84 -7.42
N GLN A 200 -6.68 -2.98 -6.60
CA GLN A 200 -7.22 -1.71 -7.06
C GLN A 200 -6.32 -0.52 -6.75
N SER A 201 -5.28 -0.68 -5.93
CA SER A 201 -4.28 0.36 -5.74
C SER A 201 -2.86 -0.19 -5.63
N VAL A 202 -1.89 0.66 -5.99
CA VAL A 202 -0.45 0.38 -5.95
C VAL A 202 0.24 1.57 -5.31
N MET A 203 1.14 1.31 -4.37
CA MET A 203 1.99 2.33 -3.74
C MET A 203 3.39 2.29 -4.35
N THR A 204 3.90 3.45 -4.77
CA THR A 204 5.26 3.56 -5.30
C THR A 204 6.31 3.45 -4.19
N SER A 205 7.49 3.00 -4.53
CA SER A 205 8.60 2.85 -3.59
C SER A 205 9.50 4.09 -3.50
N PHE A 206 10.33 4.14 -2.47
CA PHE A 206 11.26 5.25 -2.24
C PHE A 206 12.55 5.19 -3.06
N ASN A 207 12.98 3.98 -3.45
CA ASN A 207 14.27 3.76 -4.08
C ASN A 207 14.36 4.34 -5.49
N VAL A 208 15.59 4.56 -5.92
CA VAL A 208 15.93 4.91 -7.30
C VAL A 208 16.07 3.63 -8.12
N VAL A 209 15.56 3.61 -9.34
CA VAL A 209 15.65 2.52 -10.31
C VAL A 209 16.25 3.05 -11.61
N GLU A 210 17.37 2.50 -12.06
CA GLU A 210 18.08 2.96 -13.25
C GLU A 210 18.31 4.49 -13.26
N GLY A 211 18.65 5.07 -12.12
CA GLY A 211 18.92 6.51 -11.98
C GLY A 211 17.68 7.39 -11.81
N VAL A 212 16.47 6.83 -11.80
CA VAL A 212 15.21 7.59 -11.67
C VAL A 212 14.46 7.12 -10.41
N PRO A 213 14.05 8.03 -9.49
CA PRO A 213 13.19 7.68 -8.37
C PRO A 213 11.94 6.93 -8.82
N ALA A 214 11.61 5.82 -8.16
CA ALA A 214 10.50 4.96 -8.55
C ALA A 214 9.17 5.73 -8.64
N THR A 215 8.95 6.68 -7.74
CA THR A 215 7.76 7.54 -7.70
C THR A 215 7.60 8.41 -8.95
N GLY A 216 8.70 8.83 -9.58
CA GLY A 216 8.70 9.61 -10.82
C GLY A 216 9.07 8.79 -12.08
N ASN A 217 9.24 7.48 -11.94
CA ASN A 217 9.74 6.64 -13.01
C ASN A 217 8.64 6.28 -14.02
N ARG A 218 8.62 6.97 -15.14
CA ARG A 218 7.65 6.75 -16.22
C ARG A 218 7.66 5.30 -16.71
N TRP A 219 8.86 4.70 -16.88
CA TRP A 219 8.95 3.33 -17.35
C TRP A 219 8.24 2.36 -16.40
N LEU A 220 8.45 2.47 -15.07
CA LEU A 220 7.75 1.64 -14.09
C LEU A 220 6.24 1.89 -14.11
N LEU A 221 5.82 3.15 -13.99
CA LEU A 221 4.43 3.50 -13.71
C LEU A 221 3.56 3.50 -14.98
N THR A 222 4.10 3.87 -16.12
CA THR A 222 3.34 3.94 -17.37
C THR A 222 3.60 2.73 -18.24
N ASP A 223 4.86 2.46 -18.59
CA ASP A 223 5.14 1.45 -19.60
C ASP A 223 4.94 0.04 -19.07
N VAL A 224 5.39 -0.25 -17.82
CA VAL A 224 5.20 -1.57 -17.22
C VAL A 224 3.80 -1.68 -16.58
N LEU A 225 3.49 -0.83 -15.61
CA LEU A 225 2.27 -0.98 -14.81
C LEU A 225 1.00 -0.77 -15.64
N ARG A 226 0.91 0.34 -16.38
CA ARG A 226 -0.29 0.70 -17.16
C ARG A 226 -0.37 -0.03 -18.49
N ASN A 227 0.69 0.07 -19.31
CA ASN A 227 0.63 -0.42 -20.70
C ASN A 227 0.85 -1.93 -20.78
N MET A 228 1.88 -2.46 -20.11
CA MET A 228 2.22 -3.88 -20.20
C MET A 228 1.28 -4.76 -19.35
N TRP A 229 0.96 -4.34 -18.12
CA TRP A 229 0.12 -5.13 -17.20
C TRP A 229 -1.35 -4.71 -17.21
N GLY A 230 -1.70 -3.62 -17.87
CA GLY A 230 -3.08 -3.16 -18.01
C GLY A 230 -3.71 -2.66 -16.71
N PHE A 231 -2.91 -2.27 -15.70
CA PHE A 231 -3.42 -1.79 -14.43
C PHE A 231 -4.22 -0.49 -14.60
N LYS A 232 -5.45 -0.46 -14.12
CA LYS A 232 -6.36 0.69 -14.23
C LYS A 232 -6.68 1.35 -12.89
N GLY A 233 -6.24 0.75 -11.80
CA GLY A 233 -6.51 1.23 -10.45
C GLY A 233 -5.72 2.49 -10.08
N MET A 234 -5.78 2.87 -8.82
CA MET A 234 -5.13 4.06 -8.28
C MET A 234 -3.63 3.81 -8.04
N VAL A 235 -2.81 4.81 -8.30
CA VAL A 235 -1.41 4.85 -7.85
C VAL A 235 -1.30 5.91 -6.77
N VAL A 236 -0.73 5.54 -5.63
CA VAL A 236 -0.40 6.44 -4.53
C VAL A 236 1.10 6.41 -4.31
N THR A 237 1.67 7.50 -3.83
CA THR A 237 3.08 7.53 -3.43
C THR A 237 3.24 7.03 -2.00
N ASP A 238 4.41 6.53 -1.67
CA ASP A 238 4.76 6.33 -0.28
C ASP A 238 4.87 7.67 0.46
N PHE A 239 4.91 7.61 1.77
CA PHE A 239 4.87 8.77 2.65
C PHE A 239 6.02 9.73 2.35
N THR A 240 5.70 10.99 2.06
CA THR A 240 6.65 12.07 1.69
C THR A 240 7.44 11.88 0.38
N ALA A 241 7.25 10.80 -0.37
CA ALA A 241 8.09 10.47 -1.52
C ALA A 241 8.14 11.57 -2.60
N ILE A 242 7.07 12.34 -2.81
CA ILE A 242 7.07 13.47 -3.75
C ILE A 242 8.03 14.59 -3.29
N SER A 243 7.96 14.94 -2.00
CA SER A 243 8.87 15.97 -1.45
C SER A 243 10.32 15.50 -1.47
N GLU A 244 10.55 14.22 -1.23
CA GLU A 244 11.88 13.62 -1.26
C GLU A 244 12.51 13.62 -2.65
N MET A 245 11.74 13.45 -3.71
CA MET A 245 12.25 13.60 -5.08
C MET A 245 12.87 14.98 -5.29
N THR A 246 12.22 16.04 -4.82
CA THR A 246 12.76 17.40 -4.93
C THR A 246 14.05 17.56 -4.12
N ALA A 247 14.12 16.98 -2.91
CA ALA A 247 15.29 17.03 -2.05
C ALA A 247 16.50 16.25 -2.63
N HIS A 248 16.24 15.21 -3.40
CA HIS A 248 17.25 14.31 -3.98
C HIS A 248 17.52 14.57 -5.47
N GLY A 249 17.06 15.68 -6.02
CA GLY A 249 17.55 16.22 -7.31
C GLY A 249 16.83 15.69 -8.56
N MET A 250 15.54 15.49 -8.48
CA MET A 250 14.70 15.35 -9.67
C MET A 250 14.11 16.66 -10.11
#